data_d24ae147666b2c115e1d3146e9ebe550
#
_entry.id   d24ae147666b2c115e1d3146e9ebe550
#
_cell.length_a   1.000
_cell.length_b   1.000
_cell.length_c   1.000
_cell.angle_alpha   90.00
_cell.angle_beta   90.00
_cell.angle_gamma   90.00
#
_symmetry.space_group_name_H-M   'P 1'
#
loop_
_entity.id
_entity.type
_entity.pdbx_description
1 polymer ?
#
loop_
_entity_poly.entity_id
_entity_poly.type
_entity_poly.pdbx_seq_one_letter_code
_entity_poly.pdbx_strand_id
1 'polypeptide(L)'
;MTTFQPHEASSNAVKALDKALGKEQIAWLTMASAINIATGKWLKALEAESLSALALLDGIHKTAFTSGALYTLTQAISPNLLEKAIRWHASHAKHHIVTLGCTYYPERLRTLPNPPLVLFVIGNINTLVMPQIAIVGSRRASHQGKQ
;
A
#
# COMPACT_ATOMS: atom_id res chain seq x y z
N MET A 1 9.43 -37.32 -12.86
CA MET A 1 9.87 -36.28 -11.90
C MET A 1 9.53 -34.94 -12.51
N THR A 2 8.38 -34.37 -12.14
CA THR A 2 7.91 -33.11 -12.68
C THR A 2 8.29 -32.04 -11.67
N THR A 3 9.24 -31.19 -12.03
CA THR A 3 9.71 -30.09 -11.18
C THR A 3 8.61 -29.02 -11.15
N PHE A 4 7.95 -28.88 -10.03
CA PHE A 4 7.00 -27.81 -9.75
C PHE A 4 7.79 -26.50 -9.65
N GLN A 5 7.62 -25.59 -10.60
CA GLN A 5 8.16 -24.23 -10.54
C GLN A 5 7.08 -23.26 -10.03
N PRO A 6 7.10 -22.86 -8.76
CA PRO A 6 6.09 -21.95 -8.20
C PRO A 6 6.24 -20.48 -8.66
N HIS A 7 7.33 -20.13 -9.35
CA HIS A 7 7.68 -18.73 -9.69
C HIS A 7 6.93 -18.16 -10.89
N GLU A 8 6.57 -18.97 -11.89
CA GLU A 8 5.93 -18.48 -13.12
C GLU A 8 4.43 -18.23 -12.97
N ALA A 9 3.73 -19.04 -12.19
CA ALA A 9 2.30 -18.86 -11.96
C ALA A 9 2.00 -17.57 -11.18
N SER A 10 2.85 -17.19 -10.23
CA SER A 10 2.75 -15.96 -9.45
C SER A 10 3.00 -14.72 -10.31
N SER A 11 3.99 -14.77 -11.21
CA SER A 11 4.33 -13.67 -12.11
C SER A 11 3.22 -13.37 -13.12
N ASN A 12 2.55 -14.40 -13.65
CA ASN A 12 1.46 -14.24 -14.62
C ASN A 12 0.17 -13.73 -13.98
N ALA A 13 -0.14 -14.15 -12.76
CA ALA A 13 -1.28 -13.61 -12.00
C ALA A 13 -1.09 -12.12 -11.67
N VAL A 14 0.11 -11.70 -11.26
CA VAL A 14 0.43 -10.29 -11.02
C VAL A 14 0.33 -9.47 -12.30
N LYS A 15 0.81 -9.97 -13.45
CA LYS A 15 0.69 -9.28 -14.75
C LYS A 15 -0.75 -9.12 -15.23
N ALA A 16 -1.62 -10.10 -14.97
CA ALA A 16 -3.04 -10.01 -15.36
C ALA A 16 -3.80 -9.00 -14.48
N LEU A 17 -3.42 -8.85 -13.23
CA LEU A 17 -4.01 -7.92 -12.27
C LEU A 17 -3.43 -6.50 -12.39
N ASP A 18 -2.24 -6.34 -12.97
CA ASP A 18 -1.61 -5.06 -13.32
C ASP A 18 -2.48 -4.18 -14.22
N LYS A 19 -3.40 -4.81 -14.96
CA LYS A 19 -4.38 -4.13 -15.82
C LYS A 19 -5.51 -3.45 -15.04
N ALA A 20 -5.76 -3.87 -13.79
CA ALA A 20 -6.81 -3.32 -12.92
C ALA A 20 -6.29 -2.19 -12.01
N LEU A 21 -5.01 -2.23 -11.63
CA LEU A 21 -4.32 -1.21 -10.82
C LEU A 21 -3.23 -0.55 -11.66
N GLY A 22 -3.10 0.76 -11.56
CA GLY A 22 -2.01 1.48 -12.21
C GLY A 22 -0.64 1.08 -11.63
N LYS A 23 0.42 1.15 -12.43
CA LYS A 23 1.79 0.79 -12.01
C LYS A 23 2.23 1.53 -10.73
N GLU A 24 1.89 2.80 -10.62
CA GLU A 24 2.17 3.60 -9.42
C GLU A 24 1.45 3.05 -8.18
N GLN A 25 0.19 2.64 -8.31
CA GLN A 25 -0.55 2.02 -7.20
C GLN A 25 0.07 0.70 -6.75
N ILE A 26 0.53 -0.11 -7.71
CA ILE A 26 1.26 -1.35 -7.41
C ILE A 26 2.58 -1.06 -6.70
N ALA A 27 3.29 -0.01 -7.09
CA ALA A 27 4.51 0.41 -6.42
C ALA A 27 4.24 0.79 -4.95
N TRP A 28 3.20 1.59 -4.68
CA TRP A 28 2.78 1.89 -3.31
C TRP A 28 2.40 0.65 -2.50
N LEU A 29 1.66 -0.28 -3.11
CA LEU A 29 1.32 -1.57 -2.48
C LEU A 29 2.56 -2.40 -2.17
N THR A 30 3.52 -2.42 -3.08
CA THR A 30 4.79 -3.13 -2.91
C THR A 30 5.53 -2.58 -1.68
N MET A 31 5.66 -1.26 -1.56
CA MET A 31 6.25 -0.63 -0.37
C MET A 31 5.46 -0.93 0.90
N ALA A 32 4.12 -0.91 0.83
CA ALA A 32 3.26 -1.23 1.97
C ALA A 32 3.33 -2.70 2.39
N SER A 33 3.75 -3.60 1.50
CA SER A 33 3.93 -5.02 1.81
C SER A 33 5.23 -5.31 2.58
N ALA A 34 6.11 -4.33 2.73
CA ALA A 34 7.37 -4.49 3.46
C ALA A 34 7.10 -4.66 4.96
N ILE A 35 7.49 -5.83 5.49
CA ILE A 35 7.25 -6.18 6.89
C ILE A 35 8.21 -5.41 7.79
N ASN A 36 7.68 -4.84 8.87
CA ASN A 36 8.46 -4.13 9.90
C ASN A 36 9.21 -2.87 9.41
N ILE A 37 8.80 -2.30 8.29
CA ILE A 37 9.33 -1.04 7.80
C ILE A 37 8.35 0.09 8.12
N ALA A 38 8.82 1.06 8.91
CA ALA A 38 8.03 2.26 9.18
C ALA A 38 7.86 3.09 7.90
N THR A 39 6.65 3.60 7.68
CA THR A 39 6.30 4.45 6.54
C THR A 39 7.29 5.60 6.33
N GLY A 40 7.73 6.25 7.41
CA GLY A 40 8.68 7.34 7.36
C GLY A 40 10.01 7.02 6.68
N LYS A 41 10.44 5.75 6.65
CA LYS A 41 11.64 5.35 5.91
C LYS A 41 11.42 5.41 4.40
N TRP A 42 10.25 4.96 3.92
CA TRP A 42 9.87 5.05 2.53
C TRP A 42 9.69 6.50 2.09
N LEU A 43 9.02 7.32 2.92
CA LEU A 43 8.81 8.74 2.62
C LEU A 43 10.13 9.50 2.52
N LYS A 44 11.08 9.27 3.43
CA LYS A 44 12.42 9.86 3.35
C LYS A 44 13.15 9.45 2.07
N ALA A 45 13.03 8.20 1.63
CA ALA A 45 13.64 7.74 0.38
C ALA A 45 13.02 8.40 -0.85
N LEU A 46 11.70 8.53 -0.89
CA LEU A 46 10.99 9.22 -1.97
C LEU A 46 11.36 10.72 -2.04
N GLU A 47 11.44 11.38 -0.88
CA GLU A 47 11.77 12.81 -0.77
C GLU A 47 13.22 13.07 -1.16
N ALA A 48 14.17 12.29 -0.64
CA ALA A 48 15.60 12.45 -0.91
C ALA A 48 15.93 12.34 -2.40
N GLU A 49 15.25 11.46 -3.11
CA GLU A 49 15.50 11.21 -4.53
C GLU A 49 14.52 12.00 -5.45
N SER A 50 13.54 12.69 -4.86
CA SER A 50 12.45 13.39 -5.59
C SER A 50 11.75 12.49 -6.60
N LEU A 51 11.53 11.23 -6.24
CA LEU A 51 11.00 10.19 -7.13
C LEU A 51 9.55 9.85 -6.81
N SER A 52 8.83 9.31 -7.81
CA SER A 52 7.58 8.59 -7.59
C SER A 52 7.85 7.22 -6.96
N ALA A 53 6.82 6.58 -6.40
CA ALA A 53 6.97 5.24 -5.84
C ALA A 53 7.45 4.23 -6.88
N LEU A 54 6.93 4.32 -8.11
CA LEU A 54 7.34 3.48 -9.22
C LEU A 54 8.82 3.71 -9.57
N ALA A 55 9.23 4.98 -9.73
CA ALA A 55 10.60 5.30 -10.10
C ALA A 55 11.61 4.89 -9.01
N LEU A 56 11.23 5.02 -7.73
CA LEU A 56 12.05 4.55 -6.62
C LEU A 56 12.27 3.03 -6.70
N LEU A 57 11.22 2.24 -6.88
CA LEU A 57 11.33 0.78 -6.97
C LEU A 57 12.07 0.33 -8.24
N ASP A 58 11.83 0.96 -9.38
CA ASP A 58 12.58 0.69 -10.62
C ASP A 58 14.07 1.00 -10.48
N GLY A 59 14.41 2.09 -9.80
CA GLY A 59 15.79 2.47 -9.49
C GLY A 59 16.49 1.44 -8.60
N ILE A 60 15.81 0.94 -7.59
CA ILE A 60 16.32 -0.12 -6.70
C ILE A 60 16.65 -1.39 -7.49
N HIS A 61 15.79 -1.80 -8.42
CA HIS A 61 16.02 -2.98 -9.28
C HIS A 61 17.17 -2.80 -10.29
N LYS A 62 17.45 -1.56 -10.68
CA LYS A 62 18.48 -1.25 -11.66
C LYS A 62 19.87 -0.94 -11.07
N THR A 63 20.13 -1.35 -9.83
CA THR A 63 21.43 -1.17 -9.13
C THR A 63 21.92 0.28 -8.99
N ALA A 64 21.07 1.28 -9.25
CA ALA A 64 21.45 2.69 -9.14
C ALA A 64 21.63 3.15 -7.68
N PHE A 65 21.08 2.42 -6.71
CA PHE A 65 21.11 2.77 -5.29
C PHE A 65 22.01 1.82 -4.51
N THR A 66 23.26 2.17 -4.37
CA THR A 66 24.27 1.43 -3.57
C THR A 66 24.14 1.66 -2.07
N SER A 67 23.12 2.37 -1.59
CA SER A 67 22.95 2.55 -0.15
C SER A 67 22.36 1.27 0.47
N GLY A 68 23.05 0.68 1.43
CA GLY A 68 22.60 -0.51 2.16
C GLY A 68 21.20 -0.36 2.80
N ALA A 69 20.77 0.88 3.04
CA ALA A 69 19.43 1.19 3.55
C ALA A 69 18.32 0.81 2.55
N LEU A 70 18.47 1.12 1.27
CA LEU A 70 17.48 0.80 0.24
C LEU A 70 17.44 -0.71 -0.06
N TYR A 71 18.61 -1.37 -0.09
CA TYR A 71 18.66 -2.82 -0.18
C TYR A 71 17.89 -3.50 0.96
N THR A 72 18.04 -3.02 2.20
CA THR A 72 17.30 -3.55 3.35
C THR A 72 15.78 -3.36 3.20
N LEU A 73 15.33 -2.24 2.62
CA LEU A 73 13.90 -1.98 2.36
C LEU A 73 13.32 -3.00 1.38
N THR A 74 14.05 -3.35 0.32
CA THR A 74 13.57 -4.32 -0.68
C THR A 74 13.51 -5.74 -0.15
N GLN A 75 14.44 -6.14 0.70
CA GLN A 75 14.41 -7.47 1.32
C GLN A 75 13.21 -7.66 2.27
N ALA A 76 12.64 -6.57 2.78
CA ALA A 76 11.46 -6.62 3.63
C ALA A 76 10.14 -6.76 2.85
N ILE A 77 10.14 -6.58 1.52
CA ILE A 77 8.93 -6.69 0.68
C ILE A 77 8.40 -8.13 0.72
N SER A 78 7.10 -8.28 0.99
CA SER A 78 6.43 -9.57 1.03
C SER A 78 5.55 -9.79 -0.21
N PRO A 79 5.99 -10.64 -1.18
CA PRO A 79 5.19 -10.94 -2.36
C PRO A 79 3.82 -11.53 -2.03
N ASN A 80 3.71 -12.33 -0.97
CA ASN A 80 2.45 -12.92 -0.52
C ASN A 80 1.44 -11.85 -0.06
N LEU A 81 1.89 -10.82 0.67
CA LEU A 81 1.00 -9.73 1.09
C LEU A 81 0.57 -8.89 -0.11
N LEU A 82 1.46 -8.62 -1.04
CA LEU A 82 1.15 -7.91 -2.29
C LEU A 82 0.08 -8.67 -3.09
N GLU A 83 0.27 -9.96 -3.31
CA GLU A 83 -0.68 -10.80 -4.04
C GLU A 83 -2.06 -10.83 -3.37
N LYS A 84 -2.11 -10.98 -2.04
CA LYS A 84 -3.36 -10.94 -1.27
C LYS A 84 -4.08 -9.61 -1.45
N ALA A 85 -3.37 -8.48 -1.42
CA ALA A 85 -3.94 -7.15 -1.60
C ALA A 85 -4.54 -6.98 -3.00
N ILE A 86 -3.83 -7.43 -4.04
CA ILE A 86 -4.31 -7.37 -5.42
C ILE A 86 -5.54 -8.25 -5.61
N ARG A 87 -5.52 -9.48 -5.11
CA ARG A 87 -6.68 -10.40 -5.17
C ARG A 87 -7.89 -9.82 -4.43
N TRP A 88 -7.67 -9.22 -3.26
CA TRP A 88 -8.75 -8.57 -2.51
C TRP A 88 -9.36 -7.43 -3.32
N HIS A 89 -8.56 -6.57 -3.95
CA HIS A 89 -9.06 -5.50 -4.81
C HIS A 89 -9.90 -6.05 -5.97
N ALA A 90 -9.41 -7.08 -6.65
CA ALA A 90 -10.09 -7.70 -7.79
C ALA A 90 -11.38 -8.47 -7.41
N SER A 91 -11.54 -8.86 -6.14
CA SER A 91 -12.64 -9.73 -5.70
C SER A 91 -14.00 -9.06 -5.69
N HIS A 92 -14.08 -7.72 -5.67
CA HIS A 92 -15.35 -7.01 -5.63
C HIS A 92 -15.24 -5.58 -6.17
N ALA A 93 -16.24 -5.12 -6.93
CA ALA A 93 -16.27 -3.78 -7.55
C ALA A 93 -16.19 -2.62 -6.52
N LYS A 94 -16.67 -2.83 -5.29
CA LYS A 94 -16.62 -1.84 -4.21
C LYS A 94 -15.32 -1.88 -3.38
N HIS A 95 -14.37 -2.74 -3.73
CA HIS A 95 -13.06 -2.77 -3.10
C HIS A 95 -12.13 -1.79 -3.81
N HIS A 96 -11.58 -0.86 -3.06
CA HIS A 96 -10.69 0.16 -3.58
C HIS A 96 -9.38 0.17 -2.80
N ILE A 97 -8.29 0.41 -3.51
CA ILE A 97 -6.97 0.65 -2.95
C ILE A 97 -6.64 2.11 -3.17
N VAL A 98 -6.57 2.87 -2.07
CA VAL A 98 -6.25 4.30 -2.07
C VAL A 98 -4.84 4.46 -1.53
N THR A 99 -3.92 4.93 -2.35
CA THR A 99 -2.51 5.12 -2.00
C THR A 99 -2.24 6.53 -1.53
N LEU A 100 -1.16 6.74 -0.79
CA LEU A 100 -0.76 8.06 -0.29
C LEU A 100 -0.57 9.09 -1.42
N GLY A 101 -0.19 8.65 -2.64
CA GLY A 101 -0.10 9.49 -3.83
C GLY A 101 -1.44 9.78 -4.52
N CYS A 102 -2.56 9.19 -4.08
CA CYS A 102 -3.87 9.35 -4.70
C CYS A 102 -4.59 10.61 -4.22
N THR A 103 -5.38 11.25 -5.12
CA THR A 103 -6.21 12.43 -4.80
C THR A 103 -7.33 12.12 -3.80
N TYR A 104 -7.80 10.87 -3.73
CA TYR A 104 -8.79 10.43 -2.75
C TYR A 104 -8.20 10.12 -1.37
N TYR A 105 -6.88 10.24 -1.21
CA TYR A 105 -6.27 10.00 0.10
C TYR A 105 -6.61 11.14 1.07
N PRO A 106 -7.18 10.83 2.26
CA PRO A 106 -7.62 11.86 3.20
C PRO A 106 -6.45 12.75 3.66
N GLU A 107 -6.58 14.06 3.50
CA GLU A 107 -5.54 15.01 3.85
C GLU A 107 -5.14 14.93 5.34
N ARG A 108 -6.13 14.73 6.22
CA ARG A 108 -5.87 14.57 7.66
C ARG A 108 -5.00 13.36 8.01
N LEU A 109 -5.06 12.29 7.21
CA LEU A 109 -4.16 11.14 7.39
C LEU A 109 -2.77 11.43 6.83
N ARG A 110 -2.69 12.22 5.76
CA ARG A 110 -1.42 12.61 5.13
C ARG A 110 -0.52 13.40 6.08
N THR A 111 -1.11 14.21 6.97
CA THR A 111 -0.37 15.04 7.93
C THR A 111 0.14 14.27 9.16
N LEU A 112 -0.16 12.98 9.27
CA LEU A 112 0.38 12.15 10.34
C LEU A 112 1.90 11.96 10.18
N PRO A 113 2.65 11.81 11.27
CA PRO A 113 4.09 11.55 11.23
C PRO A 113 4.44 10.25 10.47
N ASN A 114 3.57 9.26 10.53
CA ASN A 114 3.70 7.99 9.82
C ASN A 114 2.36 7.64 9.15
N PRO A 115 1.99 8.31 8.05
CA PRO A 115 0.73 8.05 7.37
C PRO A 115 0.73 6.64 6.78
N PRO A 116 -0.38 5.91 6.80
CA PRO A 116 -0.49 4.65 6.07
C PRO A 116 -0.16 4.85 4.58
N LEU A 117 0.72 4.04 4.00
CA LEU A 117 1.03 4.14 2.55
C LEU A 117 -0.17 3.82 1.69
N VAL A 118 -1.05 2.93 2.19
CA VAL A 118 -2.20 2.39 1.47
C VAL A 118 -3.38 2.23 2.41
N LEU A 119 -4.57 2.57 1.92
CA LEU A 119 -5.86 2.32 2.56
C LEU A 119 -6.65 1.30 1.76
N PHE A 120 -7.19 0.30 2.43
CA PHE A 120 -8.15 -0.65 1.87
C PHE A 120 -9.56 -0.17 2.18
N VAL A 121 -10.32 0.17 1.15
CA VAL A 121 -11.63 0.82 1.30
C VAL A 121 -12.70 -0.05 0.67
N ILE A 122 -13.80 -0.24 1.38
CA ILE A 122 -15.01 -0.90 0.88
C ILE A 122 -16.12 0.15 0.79
N GLY A 123 -16.67 0.34 -0.40
CA GLY A 123 -17.80 1.26 -0.62
C GLY A 123 -17.46 2.43 -1.54
N ASN A 124 -17.96 3.62 -1.22
CA ASN A 124 -17.77 4.80 -2.03
C ASN A 124 -16.53 5.59 -1.58
N ILE A 125 -15.48 5.61 -2.40
CA ILE A 125 -14.22 6.31 -2.09
C ILE A 125 -14.39 7.83 -1.97
N ASN A 126 -15.40 8.42 -2.62
CA ASN A 126 -15.65 9.86 -2.53
C ASN A 126 -15.93 10.31 -1.10
N THR A 127 -16.44 9.42 -0.24
CA THR A 127 -16.70 9.76 1.17
C THR A 127 -15.42 10.05 1.95
N LEU A 128 -14.26 9.58 1.49
CA LEU A 128 -12.97 9.79 2.18
C LEU A 128 -12.54 11.26 2.18
N VAL A 129 -12.96 12.03 1.18
CA VAL A 129 -12.61 13.46 1.03
C VAL A 129 -13.71 14.40 1.54
N MET A 130 -14.83 13.84 2.02
CA MET A 130 -15.91 14.61 2.62
C MET A 130 -15.62 14.94 4.10
N PRO A 131 -16.29 15.97 4.66
CA PRO A 131 -16.23 16.20 6.10
C PRO A 131 -16.68 14.96 6.88
N GLN A 132 -15.90 14.59 7.89
CA GLN A 132 -16.12 13.39 8.69
C GLN A 132 -16.16 13.72 10.18
N ILE A 133 -17.00 13.00 10.92
CA ILE A 133 -17.07 13.05 12.37
C ILE A 133 -16.54 11.72 12.92
N ALA A 134 -15.54 11.78 13.79
CA ALA A 134 -15.04 10.61 14.49
C ALA A 134 -15.77 10.47 15.82
N ILE A 135 -16.42 9.33 16.02
CA ILE A 135 -17.03 8.95 17.30
C ILE A 135 -16.08 7.97 17.97
N VAL A 136 -15.53 8.36 19.11
CA VAL A 136 -14.61 7.53 19.89
C VAL A 136 -15.23 7.20 21.25
N GLY A 137 -14.99 6.00 21.75
CA GLY A 137 -15.54 5.59 23.02
C GLY A 137 -14.93 4.28 23.52
N SER A 138 -15.24 3.94 24.78
CA SER A 138 -14.84 2.66 25.36
C SER A 138 -15.60 1.49 24.70
N ARG A 139 -14.93 0.32 24.58
CA ARG A 139 -15.60 -0.93 24.17
C ARG A 139 -16.73 -1.34 25.13
N ARG A 140 -16.68 -0.85 26.38
CA ARG A 140 -17.77 -0.97 27.37
C ARG A 140 -18.43 0.39 27.50
N ALA A 141 -19.46 0.61 26.71
CA ALA A 141 -20.28 1.82 26.84
C ALA A 141 -20.94 1.87 28.19
N SER A 142 -20.97 3.06 28.84
CA SER A 142 -21.75 3.31 30.02
C SER A 142 -23.26 3.19 29.73
N HIS A 143 -24.08 3.08 30.76
CA HIS A 143 -25.56 3.00 30.59
C HIS A 143 -26.08 4.24 29.81
N GLN A 144 -25.53 5.42 30.07
CA GLN A 144 -25.87 6.66 29.37
C GLN A 144 -25.34 6.70 27.90
N GLY A 145 -24.25 6.02 27.58
CA GLY A 145 -23.73 5.93 26.22
C GLY A 145 -24.42 4.89 25.33
N LYS A 146 -25.44 4.18 25.88
CA LYS A 146 -26.26 3.21 25.14
C LYS A 146 -27.65 3.75 24.79
N GLN A 147 -27.99 4.95 25.23
CA GLN A 147 -29.18 5.69 24.84
C GLN A 147 -28.87 6.59 23.62
#